data_93c8bb75439244e130b346c9f9b6d27b
#
_entry.id   93c8bb75439244e130b346c9f9b6d27b
#
_cell.length_a   1.000
_cell.length_b   1.000
_cell.length_c   1.000
_cell.angle_alpha   90.00
_cell.angle_beta   90.00
_cell.angle_gamma   90.00
#
_symmetry.space_group_name_H-M   'P 1'
#
loop_
_entity.id
_entity.type
_entity.pdbx_description
1 polymer ?
#
loop_
_entity_poly.entity_id
_entity_poly.type
_entity_poly.pdbx_seq_one_letter_code
_entity_poly.pdbx_strand_id
1 'polypeptide(L)'
;MFSKTDLEYLHEQPYDILQQNNHDVTIHSRTTDHEWIVVSNYETPDCYILHRHSRRYPFHRQQGKYKDLKEALCYIANHDSWFSDNKM
;
A
#
# COMPACT_ATOMS: atom_id res chain seq x y z
N MET A 1 -12.96 -2.57 6.33
CA MET A 1 -13.35 -1.64 5.24
C MET A 1 -12.66 -0.30 5.46
N PHE A 2 -12.17 0.29 4.39
CA PHE A 2 -11.52 1.60 4.48
C PHE A 2 -12.56 2.70 4.70
N SER A 3 -12.19 3.70 5.49
CA SER A 3 -13.03 4.86 5.70
C SER A 3 -12.91 5.84 4.54
N LYS A 4 -13.86 6.78 4.45
CA LYS A 4 -13.78 7.84 3.45
C LYS A 4 -12.50 8.67 3.63
N THR A 5 -12.13 8.97 4.86
CA THR A 5 -10.91 9.72 5.17
C THR A 5 -9.67 8.97 4.71
N ASP A 6 -9.63 7.66 4.88
CA ASP A 6 -8.52 6.82 4.41
C ASP A 6 -8.38 6.89 2.89
N LEU A 7 -9.50 6.81 2.18
CA LEU A 7 -9.47 6.85 0.72
C LEU A 7 -9.09 8.24 0.20
N GLU A 8 -9.52 9.30 0.88
CA GLU A 8 -9.09 10.65 0.54
C GLU A 8 -7.59 10.81 0.74
N TYR A 9 -7.06 10.27 1.84
CA TYR A 9 -5.63 10.29 2.10
C TYR A 9 -4.85 9.55 1.02
N LEU A 10 -5.35 8.41 0.56
CA LEU A 10 -4.73 7.64 -0.53
C LEU A 10 -4.57 8.49 -1.79
N HIS A 11 -5.61 9.24 -2.15
CA HIS A 11 -5.59 10.06 -3.37
C HIS A 11 -4.62 11.24 -3.28
N GLU A 12 -4.18 11.61 -2.09
CA GLU A 12 -3.18 12.65 -1.90
C GLU A 12 -1.75 12.12 -2.01
N GLN A 13 -1.56 10.80 -2.07
CA GLN A 13 -0.23 10.19 -2.10
C GLN A 13 0.30 10.08 -3.53
N PRO A 14 1.63 10.12 -3.71
CA PRO A 14 2.24 10.10 -5.05
C PRO A 14 2.38 8.67 -5.60
N TYR A 15 1.31 7.91 -5.61
CA TYR A 15 1.28 6.56 -6.16
C TYR A 15 0.27 6.48 -7.30
N ASP A 16 0.55 5.61 -8.26
CA ASP A 16 -0.43 5.26 -9.27
C ASP A 16 -1.40 4.26 -8.66
N ILE A 17 -2.69 4.58 -8.70
CA ILE A 17 -3.73 3.70 -8.17
C ILE A 17 -4.19 2.81 -9.32
N LEU A 18 -3.86 1.52 -9.25
CA LEU A 18 -4.19 0.57 -10.29
C LEU A 18 -5.59 -0.01 -10.11
N GLN A 19 -6.03 -0.13 -8.86
CA GLN A 19 -7.34 -0.67 -8.53
C GLN A 19 -7.73 -0.17 -7.15
N GLN A 20 -9.00 0.13 -6.96
CA GLN A 20 -9.50 0.62 -5.67
C GLN A 20 -10.94 0.18 -5.46
N ASN A 21 -11.19 -0.33 -4.26
CA ASN A 21 -12.55 -0.51 -3.75
C ASN A 21 -12.54 -0.29 -2.24
N ASN A 22 -13.64 -0.58 -1.55
CA ASN A 22 -13.73 -0.30 -0.11
C ASN A 22 -12.95 -1.27 0.76
N HIS A 23 -12.43 -2.36 0.19
CA HIS A 23 -11.75 -3.42 0.93
C HIS A 23 -10.28 -3.57 0.58
N ASP A 24 -9.91 -3.23 -0.64
CA ASP A 24 -8.52 -3.34 -1.06
C ASP A 24 -8.16 -2.28 -2.08
N VAL A 25 -6.90 -1.93 -2.10
CA VAL A 25 -6.34 -1.00 -3.08
C VAL A 25 -5.03 -1.58 -3.59
N THR A 26 -4.77 -1.40 -4.88
CA THR A 26 -3.50 -1.79 -5.50
C THR A 26 -2.84 -0.52 -6.01
N ILE A 27 -1.62 -0.28 -5.56
CA ILE A 27 -0.87 0.91 -5.93
C ILE A 27 0.49 0.52 -6.49
N HIS A 28 1.04 1.40 -7.30
CA HIS A 28 2.35 1.25 -7.93
C HIS A 28 3.21 2.46 -7.59
N SER A 29 4.44 2.21 -7.13
CA SER A 29 5.37 3.29 -6.84
C SER A 29 5.91 3.88 -8.14
N ARG A 30 5.99 5.20 -8.20
CA ARG A 30 6.56 5.91 -9.34
C ARG A 30 8.08 5.94 -9.31
N THR A 31 8.70 5.61 -8.18
CA THR A 31 10.15 5.71 -8.01
C THR A 31 10.87 4.38 -7.98
N THR A 32 10.21 3.31 -7.52
CA THR A 32 10.86 2.02 -7.31
C THR A 32 10.31 0.89 -8.16
N ASP A 33 9.21 1.10 -8.88
CA ASP A 33 8.49 0.07 -9.62
C ASP A 33 7.83 -0.99 -8.73
N HIS A 34 7.88 -0.83 -7.42
CA HIS A 34 7.23 -1.75 -6.50
C HIS A 34 5.71 -1.62 -6.59
N GLU A 35 5.03 -2.73 -6.38
CA GLU A 35 3.57 -2.75 -6.29
C GLU A 35 3.15 -3.24 -4.92
N TRP A 36 2.05 -2.68 -4.43
CA TRP A 36 1.53 -2.94 -3.09
C TRP A 36 0.03 -3.13 -3.17
N ILE A 37 -0.48 -4.12 -2.43
CA ILE A 37 -1.92 -4.28 -2.24
C ILE A 37 -2.18 -4.14 -0.75
N VAL A 38 -3.08 -3.24 -0.38
CA VAL A 38 -3.52 -3.09 1.02
C VAL A 38 -4.92 -3.67 1.11
N VAL A 39 -5.09 -4.66 1.98
CA VAL A 39 -6.35 -5.40 2.12
C VAL A 39 -6.89 -5.20 3.53
N SER A 40 -8.12 -4.72 3.65
CA SER A 40 -8.76 -4.52 4.94
C SER A 40 -9.77 -5.62 5.25
N ASN A 41 -10.12 -5.74 6.52
CA ASN A 41 -11.24 -6.56 6.95
C ASN A 41 -12.57 -5.92 6.51
N TYR A 42 -13.62 -6.74 6.42
CA TYR A 42 -14.93 -6.23 6.02
C TYR A 42 -15.58 -5.36 7.08
N GLU A 43 -15.34 -5.65 8.36
CA GLU A 43 -16.03 -4.99 9.47
C GLU A 43 -15.19 -3.91 10.15
N THR A 44 -13.87 -3.99 10.03
CA THR A 44 -12.95 -3.07 10.69
C THR A 44 -11.97 -2.48 9.69
N PRO A 45 -11.35 -1.34 10.00
CA PRO A 45 -10.36 -0.75 9.10
C PRO A 45 -8.98 -1.41 9.16
N ASP A 46 -8.79 -2.41 10.03
CA ASP A 46 -7.52 -3.14 10.12
C ASP A 46 -7.14 -3.70 8.77
N CYS A 47 -5.87 -3.62 8.42
CA CYS A 47 -5.43 -4.09 7.12
C CYS A 47 -4.05 -4.75 7.18
N TYR A 48 -3.74 -5.47 6.11
CA TYR A 48 -2.42 -6.04 5.89
C TYR A 48 -1.94 -5.66 4.48
N ILE A 49 -0.64 -5.85 4.24
CA ILE A 49 0.00 -5.42 3.00
C ILE A 49 0.56 -6.62 2.26
N LEU A 50 0.29 -6.68 0.96
CA LEU A 50 0.97 -7.56 0.02
C LEU A 50 1.93 -6.72 -0.81
N HIS A 51 3.09 -7.25 -1.14
CA HIS A 51 4.15 -6.49 -1.79
C HIS A 51 4.88 -7.35 -2.83
N ARG A 52 5.28 -6.72 -3.93
CA ARG A 52 6.22 -7.32 -4.88
C ARG A 52 7.12 -6.23 -5.47
N HIS A 53 8.33 -6.61 -5.84
CA HIS A 53 9.34 -5.68 -6.36
C HIS A 53 9.07 -5.25 -7.80
N SER A 54 8.37 -6.08 -8.56
CA SER A 54 7.95 -5.75 -9.92
C SER A 54 6.91 -6.76 -10.36
N ARG A 55 6.31 -6.53 -11.54
CA ARG A 55 5.30 -7.42 -12.09
C ARG A 55 5.82 -8.84 -12.39
N ARG A 56 7.13 -9.03 -12.40
CA ARG A 56 7.74 -10.34 -12.64
C ARG A 56 7.63 -11.26 -11.43
N TYR A 57 7.37 -10.74 -10.25
CA TYR A 57 7.41 -11.50 -9.01
C TYR A 57 6.01 -11.64 -8.43
N PRO A 58 5.73 -12.76 -7.74
CA PRO A 58 4.46 -12.90 -7.05
C PRO A 58 4.41 -11.96 -5.85
N PHE A 59 3.20 -11.58 -5.45
CA PHE A 59 3.01 -10.85 -4.21
C PHE A 59 3.31 -11.76 -3.02
N HIS A 60 3.87 -11.19 -1.96
CA HIS A 60 4.03 -11.87 -0.69
C HIS A 60 3.60 -10.94 0.44
N ARG A 61 3.11 -11.53 1.51
CA ARG A 61 2.55 -10.77 2.62
C ARG A 61 3.67 -10.19 3.47
N GLN A 62 3.56 -8.90 3.76
CA GLN A 62 4.42 -8.24 4.73
C GLN A 62 3.95 -8.61 6.14
N GLN A 63 4.90 -8.72 7.07
CA GLN A 63 4.56 -9.01 8.45
C GLN A 63 3.89 -7.79 9.10
N GLY A 64 2.95 -8.06 10.00
CA GLY A 64 2.30 -7.04 10.78
C GLY A 64 0.88 -6.75 10.35
N LYS A 65 0.19 -6.05 11.21
CA LYS A 65 -1.15 -5.52 10.97
C LYS A 65 -1.10 -4.02 11.13
N TYR A 66 -1.90 -3.33 10.35
CA TYR A 66 -2.02 -1.88 10.39
C TYR A 66 -3.44 -1.54 10.77
N LYS A 67 -3.62 -0.54 11.63
CA LYS A 67 -4.95 -0.23 12.17
C LYS A 67 -5.87 0.40 11.11
N ASP A 68 -5.30 1.02 10.08
CA ASP A 68 -6.07 1.63 9.00
C ASP A 68 -5.18 1.82 7.77
N LEU A 69 -5.78 2.27 6.68
CA LEU A 69 -5.08 2.48 5.43
C LEU A 69 -3.98 3.55 5.57
N LYS A 70 -4.23 4.60 6.33
CA LYS A 70 -3.24 5.66 6.52
C LYS A 70 -1.96 5.11 7.13
N GLU A 71 -2.07 4.27 8.17
CA GLU A 71 -0.90 3.67 8.79
C GLU A 71 -0.15 2.76 7.81
N ALA A 72 -0.90 1.97 7.02
CA ALA A 72 -0.30 1.12 6.00
C ALA A 72 0.43 1.95 4.95
N LEU A 73 -0.16 3.05 4.50
CA LEU A 73 0.47 3.93 3.53
C LEU A 73 1.72 4.61 4.08
N CYS A 74 1.74 4.94 5.36
CA CYS A 74 2.94 5.48 6.01
C CYS A 74 4.07 4.45 6.00
N TYR A 75 3.76 3.19 6.29
CA TYR A 75 4.76 2.12 6.19
C TYR A 75 5.29 1.98 4.76
N ILE A 76 4.39 1.98 3.79
CA ILE A 76 4.77 1.86 2.37
C ILE A 76 5.65 3.04 1.95
N ALA A 77 5.30 4.25 2.34
CA ALA A 77 6.09 5.44 2.01
C ALA A 77 7.48 5.38 2.60
N ASN A 78 7.62 4.95 3.84
CA ASN A 78 8.92 4.79 4.49
C ASN A 78 9.76 3.73 3.80
N HIS A 79 9.18 2.60 3.46
CA HIS A 79 9.86 1.52 2.75
C HIS A 79 10.32 1.98 1.37
N ASP A 80 9.43 2.65 0.64
CA ASP A 80 9.71 3.13 -0.70
C ASP A 80 10.82 4.18 -0.70
N SER A 81 10.78 5.11 0.26
CA SER A 81 11.79 6.13 0.43
C SER A 81 13.16 5.51 0.75
N TRP A 82 13.19 4.56 1.69
CA TRP A 82 14.42 3.85 2.01
C TRP A 82 15.01 3.17 0.79
N PHE A 83 14.17 2.48 0.01
CA PHE A 83 14.59 1.75 -1.17
C PHE A 83 15.14 2.70 -2.24
N SER A 84 14.48 3.84 -2.44
CA SER A 84 14.95 4.86 -3.39
C SER A 84 16.29 5.45 -2.97
N ASP A 85 16.45 5.74 -1.68
CA ASP A 85 17.67 6.34 -1.15
C ASP A 85 18.86 5.38 -1.16
N ASN A 86 18.61 4.07 -1.09
CA ASN A 86 19.65 3.06 -1.02
C ASN A 86 19.83 2.29 -2.34
N LYS A 87 19.18 2.72 -3.38
CA LYS A 87 19.29 2.11 -4.72
C LYS A 87 20.57 2.61 -5.38
N MET A 88 21.42 1.69 -5.71
CA MET A 88 22.69 2.01 -6.38
C MET A 88 22.72 1.37 -7.75
#